data_37676447cd24723dff7fdbb8ac4e36d0
#
_entry.id   37676447cd24723dff7fdbb8ac4e36d0
#
_cell.length_a   1.000
_cell.length_b   1.000
_cell.length_c   1.000
_cell.angle_alpha   90.00
_cell.angle_beta   90.00
_cell.angle_gamma   90.00
#
_symmetry.space_group_name_H-M   'P 1'
#
loop_
_entity.id
_entity.type
_entity.pdbx_description
1 polymer ?
#
loop_
_entity_poly.entity_id
_entity_poly.type
_entity_poly.pdbx_seq_one_letter_code
_entity_poly.pdbx_strand_id
1 'polypeptide(L)'
;IGLMSKAESTHAINSSAKVQLYHDIFTQIFGSLVELQGNEGGLPYQFHYRGKVYNALLLFPLLAVLGDTEGHDRLCGRYNSRGTGVARLCRHCNTPRSETDNVDYDWEHILPEQVQRVINANDKEGLKALSQHPIRNAFYESICLGGNKRGIHGMSPGEPLHVLELGLFKMMTEGFYVNLGYKPGSKSYPKILQVLDVWARKIGKALGHQSDRKMPRTYFPNGVTGGTKLAGHEMNGVILVLLILCKMKEPRTMLLNAKNFQDHHLRGWIKLFESMLVWRWWLKLPSVPKNEIKASEY
;
A
#
# COMPACT_ATOMS: atom_id res chain seq x y z
N ILE A 1 0.89 9.49 20.60
CA ILE A 1 0.32 8.21 20.10
C ILE A 1 1.28 7.05 20.40
N GLY A 2 1.93 7.08 21.57
CA GLY A 2 2.81 6.02 22.05
C GLY A 2 2.19 5.15 23.16
N LEU A 3 0.87 5.14 23.26
CA LEU A 3 0.15 4.51 24.38
C LEU A 3 -0.38 3.10 24.09
N MET A 4 -0.16 2.57 22.92
CA MET A 4 -0.25 1.13 22.76
C MET A 4 1.14 0.54 23.07
N SER A 5 1.65 0.67 24.30
CA SER A 5 2.60 -0.29 24.83
C SER A 5 2.05 -1.66 24.45
N LYS A 6 2.91 -2.58 24.05
CA LYS A 6 2.57 -4.01 23.95
C LYS A 6 1.80 -4.34 25.23
N ALA A 7 0.49 -4.13 25.21
CA ALA A 7 -0.38 -4.61 26.26
C ALA A 7 -0.07 -6.08 26.28
N GLU A 8 0.45 -6.47 27.40
CA GLU A 8 0.81 -7.82 27.75
C GLU A 8 -0.18 -8.75 27.11
N SER A 9 0.32 -9.75 26.43
CA SER A 9 -0.44 -10.78 25.78
C SER A 9 -1.26 -11.55 26.83
N THR A 10 -2.28 -10.91 27.32
CA THR A 10 -3.31 -11.62 28.04
C THR A 10 -4.00 -12.50 27.02
N HIS A 11 -3.75 -13.77 27.16
CA HIS A 11 -4.34 -14.86 26.43
C HIS A 11 -5.84 -14.61 26.19
N ALA A 12 -6.27 -14.72 24.92
CA ALA A 12 -7.64 -14.93 24.49
C ALA A 12 -8.56 -13.72 24.24
N ILE A 13 -8.07 -12.52 23.97
CA ILE A 13 -8.90 -11.57 23.22
C ILE A 13 -8.94 -12.06 21.77
N ASN A 14 -10.11 -12.49 21.29
CA ASN A 14 -10.26 -12.89 19.89
C ASN A 14 -9.95 -11.70 18.97
N SER A 15 -9.69 -11.96 17.70
CA SER A 15 -9.30 -10.90 16.76
C SER A 15 -10.39 -9.81 16.64
N SER A 16 -11.67 -10.17 16.73
CA SER A 16 -12.79 -9.22 16.70
C SER A 16 -12.83 -8.29 17.90
N ALA A 17 -12.56 -8.78 19.12
CA ALA A 17 -12.46 -7.94 20.31
C ALA A 17 -11.30 -6.93 20.22
N LYS A 18 -10.16 -7.34 19.66
CA LYS A 18 -9.03 -6.42 19.43
C LYS A 18 -9.39 -5.33 18.41
N VAL A 19 -10.10 -5.67 17.35
CA VAL A 19 -10.54 -4.71 16.36
C VAL A 19 -11.61 -3.78 16.95
N GLN A 20 -12.55 -4.31 17.76
CA GLN A 20 -13.52 -3.48 18.46
C GLN A 20 -12.85 -2.46 19.40
N LEU A 21 -11.90 -2.90 20.23
CA LEU A 21 -11.13 -2.00 21.10
C LEU A 21 -10.45 -0.88 20.31
N TYR A 22 -9.93 -1.19 19.13
CA TYR A 22 -9.34 -0.21 18.23
C TYR A 22 -10.36 0.85 17.81
N HIS A 23 -11.59 0.45 17.46
CA HIS A 23 -12.66 1.39 17.11
C HIS A 23 -13.17 2.19 18.31
N ASP A 24 -13.23 1.59 19.49
CA ASP A 24 -13.61 2.30 20.73
C ASP A 24 -12.60 3.42 21.05
N ILE A 25 -11.30 3.16 20.86
CA ILE A 25 -10.25 4.17 20.98
C ILE A 25 -10.42 5.28 19.93
N PHE A 26 -10.71 4.93 18.66
CA PHE A 26 -10.96 5.94 17.64
C PHE A 26 -12.17 6.79 17.92
N THR A 27 -13.25 6.23 18.44
CA THR A 27 -14.43 6.99 18.86
C THR A 27 -14.05 8.04 19.92
N GLN A 28 -13.17 7.71 20.85
CA GLN A 28 -12.67 8.67 21.85
C GLN A 28 -11.73 9.71 21.24
N ILE A 29 -10.76 9.29 20.42
CA ILE A 29 -9.79 10.20 19.78
C ILE A 29 -10.50 11.24 18.90
N PHE A 30 -11.48 10.81 18.13
CA PHE A 30 -12.21 11.68 17.21
C PHE A 30 -13.43 12.36 17.85
N GLY A 31 -13.66 12.20 19.15
CA GLY A 31 -14.79 12.83 19.85
C GLY A 31 -14.88 14.33 19.59
N SER A 32 -13.78 15.07 19.78
CA SER A 32 -13.73 16.52 19.51
C SER A 32 -13.98 16.86 18.02
N LEU A 33 -13.54 16.02 17.08
CA LEU A 33 -13.83 16.20 15.67
C LEU A 33 -15.33 16.00 15.39
N VAL A 34 -15.94 15.00 15.98
CA VAL A 34 -17.39 14.73 15.86
C VAL A 34 -18.19 15.91 16.42
N GLU A 35 -17.78 16.47 17.57
CA GLU A 35 -18.38 17.68 18.13
C GLU A 35 -18.25 18.89 17.19
N LEU A 36 -17.08 19.11 16.58
CA LEU A 36 -16.86 20.18 15.60
C LEU A 36 -17.67 19.97 14.31
N GLN A 37 -17.88 18.73 13.91
CA GLN A 37 -18.72 18.42 12.74
C GLN A 37 -20.20 18.73 13.02
N GLY A 38 -20.64 18.60 14.29
CA GLY A 38 -21.96 18.96 14.78
C GLY A 38 -23.13 18.33 14.03
N ASN A 39 -24.34 18.54 14.53
CA ASN A 39 -25.56 18.04 13.89
C ASN A 39 -25.88 18.75 12.55
N GLU A 40 -25.38 19.97 12.35
CA GLU A 40 -25.55 20.78 11.13
C GLU A 40 -24.38 20.64 10.16
N GLY A 41 -23.41 19.78 10.47
CA GLY A 41 -22.28 19.48 9.60
C GLY A 41 -21.15 20.50 9.65
N GLY A 42 -21.10 21.43 10.63
CA GLY A 42 -20.00 22.36 10.77
C GLY A 42 -20.16 23.42 11.85
N LEU A 43 -19.16 24.28 11.98
CA LEU A 43 -19.09 25.37 12.95
C LEU A 43 -19.45 26.68 12.27
N PRO A 44 -20.48 27.43 12.76
CA PRO A 44 -20.77 28.81 12.30
C PRO A 44 -19.56 29.70 12.56
N TYR A 45 -19.14 30.42 11.55
CA TYR A 45 -17.97 31.29 11.61
C TYR A 45 -18.25 32.62 10.88
N GLN A 46 -17.88 33.74 11.51
CA GLN A 46 -17.96 35.06 10.91
C GLN A 46 -16.55 35.59 10.62
N PHE A 47 -16.33 36.08 9.40
CA PHE A 47 -15.07 36.71 9.05
C PHE A 47 -15.25 37.98 8.24
N HIS A 48 -14.25 38.86 8.34
CA HIS A 48 -14.22 40.14 7.64
C HIS A 48 -13.26 40.03 6.44
N TYR A 49 -13.77 40.40 5.27
CA TYR A 49 -12.95 40.43 4.06
C TYR A 49 -13.33 41.65 3.21
N ARG A 50 -12.36 42.49 2.86
CA ARG A 50 -12.53 43.71 2.07
C ARG A 50 -13.64 44.63 2.59
N GLY A 51 -13.68 44.83 3.91
CA GLY A 51 -14.67 45.70 4.56
C GLY A 51 -16.10 45.14 4.64
N LYS A 52 -16.32 43.91 4.22
CA LYS A 52 -17.59 43.20 4.34
C LYS A 52 -17.51 42.09 5.37
N VAL A 53 -18.62 41.81 6.01
CA VAL A 53 -18.81 40.73 6.96
C VAL A 53 -19.42 39.52 6.23
N TYR A 54 -18.85 38.37 6.39
CA TYR A 54 -19.34 37.11 5.81
C TYR A 54 -19.65 36.14 6.94
N ASN A 55 -20.79 35.49 6.86
CA ASN A 55 -21.15 34.37 7.70
C ASN A 55 -20.90 33.10 6.89
N ALA A 56 -20.12 32.18 7.42
CA ALA A 56 -19.75 30.90 6.80
C ALA A 56 -20.02 29.76 7.75
N LEU A 57 -20.14 28.57 7.21
CA LEU A 57 -20.12 27.31 7.97
C LEU A 57 -18.78 26.65 7.68
N LEU A 58 -17.95 26.50 8.73
CA LEU A 58 -16.68 25.79 8.62
C LEU A 58 -16.94 24.30 8.74
N LEU A 59 -16.61 23.56 7.68
CA LEU A 59 -16.75 22.11 7.62
C LEU A 59 -15.41 21.46 7.96
N PHE A 60 -15.45 20.37 8.74
CA PHE A 60 -14.27 19.60 9.17
C PHE A 60 -14.37 18.14 8.73
N PRO A 61 -14.54 17.84 7.44
CA PRO A 61 -14.62 16.45 6.99
C PRO A 61 -13.29 15.75 7.14
N LEU A 62 -13.31 14.49 7.55
CA LEU A 62 -12.14 13.63 7.44
C LEU A 62 -12.01 13.16 5.99
N LEU A 63 -10.94 13.55 5.29
CA LEU A 63 -10.77 13.29 3.85
C LEU A 63 -10.03 12.00 3.55
N ALA A 64 -9.08 11.62 4.38
CA ALA A 64 -8.34 10.36 4.26
C ALA A 64 -7.73 9.94 5.59
N VAL A 65 -7.57 8.65 5.77
CA VAL A 65 -6.81 8.08 6.88
C VAL A 65 -5.62 7.32 6.27
N LEU A 66 -4.41 7.76 6.60
CA LEU A 66 -3.18 7.16 6.11
C LEU A 66 -2.68 6.12 7.11
N GLY A 67 -2.20 5.00 6.61
CA GLY A 67 -1.67 3.92 7.42
C GLY A 67 -1.16 2.76 6.56
N ASP A 68 -0.59 1.77 7.21
CA ASP A 68 -0.17 0.56 6.53
C ASP A 68 -1.38 -0.34 6.18
N THR A 69 -1.13 -1.40 5.45
CA THR A 69 -2.20 -2.31 5.00
C THR A 69 -2.96 -2.92 6.17
N GLU A 70 -2.27 -3.33 7.25
CA GLU A 70 -2.90 -3.94 8.42
C GLU A 70 -3.72 -2.91 9.22
N GLY A 71 -3.20 -1.70 9.38
CA GLY A 71 -3.92 -0.59 10.00
C GLY A 71 -5.19 -0.25 9.24
N HIS A 72 -5.12 -0.18 7.91
CA HIS A 72 -6.29 0.06 7.07
C HIS A 72 -7.32 -1.09 7.11
N ASP A 73 -6.89 -2.35 7.13
CA ASP A 73 -7.81 -3.48 7.29
C ASP A 73 -8.58 -3.36 8.63
N ARG A 74 -7.89 -2.97 9.70
CA ARG A 74 -8.53 -2.71 11.01
C ARG A 74 -9.49 -1.53 10.96
N LEU A 75 -9.11 -0.40 10.34
CA LEU A 75 -10.00 0.77 10.16
C LEU A 75 -11.29 0.41 9.43
N CYS A 76 -11.18 -0.43 8.41
CA CYS A 76 -12.33 -0.93 7.66
C CYS A 76 -13.09 -2.06 8.38
N GLY A 77 -12.67 -2.47 9.57
CA GLY A 77 -13.27 -3.58 10.31
C GLY A 77 -13.07 -4.94 9.68
N ARG A 78 -12.04 -5.11 8.88
CA ARG A 78 -11.81 -6.30 8.06
C ARG A 78 -10.86 -7.30 8.70
N TYR A 79 -10.95 -8.55 8.21
CA TYR A 79 -9.91 -9.54 8.46
C TYR A 79 -8.59 -9.07 7.84
N ASN A 80 -7.48 -9.36 8.51
CA ASN A 80 -6.16 -9.07 7.97
C ASN A 80 -5.99 -9.80 6.62
N SER A 81 -5.75 -9.04 5.55
CA SER A 81 -5.62 -9.54 4.17
C SER A 81 -4.53 -10.61 3.99
N ARG A 82 -3.55 -10.68 4.91
CA ARG A 82 -2.52 -11.73 4.95
C ARG A 82 -2.99 -13.02 5.61
N GLY A 83 -4.18 -13.03 6.23
CA GLY A 83 -4.72 -14.18 6.94
C GLY A 83 -5.13 -15.31 6.00
N THR A 84 -5.07 -16.54 6.52
CA THR A 84 -5.70 -17.70 5.87
C THR A 84 -7.23 -17.60 6.01
N GLY A 85 -7.96 -18.04 4.98
CA GLY A 85 -9.44 -18.02 5.01
C GLY A 85 -10.10 -16.67 4.73
N VAL A 86 -9.33 -15.65 4.31
CA VAL A 86 -9.87 -14.38 3.86
C VAL A 86 -10.49 -14.56 2.47
N ALA A 87 -11.80 -14.33 2.34
CA ALA A 87 -12.54 -14.51 1.10
C ALA A 87 -12.35 -13.33 0.13
N ARG A 88 -12.11 -12.12 0.66
CA ARG A 88 -11.94 -10.86 -0.09
C ARG A 88 -10.64 -10.21 0.35
N LEU A 89 -9.71 -9.97 -0.57
CA LEU A 89 -8.42 -9.33 -0.26
C LEU A 89 -8.49 -7.81 -0.33
N CYS A 90 -9.28 -7.27 -1.25
CA CYS A 90 -9.42 -5.83 -1.44
C CYS A 90 -10.29 -5.19 -0.35
N ARG A 91 -9.87 -4.06 0.20
CA ARG A 91 -10.67 -3.29 1.17
C ARG A 91 -11.67 -2.35 0.51
N HIS A 92 -11.53 -2.13 -0.79
CA HIS A 92 -12.33 -1.17 -1.55
C HIS A 92 -13.45 -1.82 -2.35
N CYS A 93 -13.30 -3.11 -2.69
CA CYS A 93 -14.24 -3.82 -3.56
C CYS A 93 -14.51 -5.25 -3.11
N ASN A 94 -15.58 -5.82 -3.64
CA ASN A 94 -16.08 -7.15 -3.33
C ASN A 94 -15.43 -8.26 -4.19
N THR A 95 -14.29 -8.00 -4.84
CA THR A 95 -13.60 -9.01 -5.66
C THR A 95 -13.26 -10.25 -4.83
N PRO A 96 -13.68 -11.45 -5.25
CA PRO A 96 -13.29 -12.69 -4.61
C PRO A 96 -11.78 -12.89 -4.66
N ARG A 97 -11.23 -13.59 -3.66
CA ARG A 97 -9.81 -13.92 -3.64
C ARG A 97 -9.35 -14.70 -4.89
N SER A 98 -10.21 -15.55 -5.44
CA SER A 98 -9.94 -16.31 -6.66
C SER A 98 -9.86 -15.46 -7.93
N GLU A 99 -10.38 -14.23 -7.90
CA GLU A 99 -10.47 -13.32 -9.06
C GLU A 99 -9.58 -12.10 -8.94
N THR A 100 -8.67 -12.07 -7.97
CA THR A 100 -7.82 -10.89 -7.72
C THR A 100 -6.77 -10.62 -8.80
N ASP A 101 -6.47 -11.59 -9.63
CA ASP A 101 -5.59 -11.51 -10.80
C ASP A 101 -6.35 -11.28 -12.12
N ASN A 102 -7.68 -11.35 -12.09
CA ASN A 102 -8.55 -11.09 -13.25
C ASN A 102 -8.82 -9.58 -13.34
N VAL A 103 -8.13 -8.90 -14.25
CA VAL A 103 -8.25 -7.44 -14.45
C VAL A 103 -9.58 -7.04 -15.09
N ASP A 104 -10.27 -7.98 -15.76
CA ASP A 104 -11.56 -7.76 -16.43
C ASP A 104 -12.75 -8.10 -15.52
N TYR A 105 -12.49 -8.47 -14.25
CA TYR A 105 -13.56 -8.75 -13.30
C TYR A 105 -14.33 -7.47 -12.98
N ASP A 106 -15.64 -7.49 -13.21
CA ASP A 106 -16.54 -6.39 -12.85
C ASP A 106 -16.80 -6.42 -11.34
N TRP A 107 -16.12 -5.51 -10.64
CA TRP A 107 -16.11 -5.45 -9.18
C TRP A 107 -17.03 -4.35 -8.64
N GLU A 108 -17.76 -4.65 -7.59
CA GLU A 108 -18.55 -3.69 -6.84
C GLU A 108 -17.76 -3.09 -5.65
N HIS A 109 -18.04 -1.83 -5.35
CA HIS A 109 -17.48 -1.21 -4.14
C HIS A 109 -18.09 -1.80 -2.87
N ILE A 110 -17.27 -1.92 -1.83
CA ILE A 110 -17.77 -2.18 -0.49
C ILE A 110 -18.39 -0.89 0.05
N LEU A 111 -19.61 -0.99 0.52
CA LEU A 111 -20.34 0.12 1.12
C LEU A 111 -20.57 -0.14 2.61
N PRO A 112 -20.41 0.90 3.49
CA PRO A 112 -20.68 0.76 4.92
C PRO A 112 -22.07 0.19 5.22
N GLU A 113 -23.07 0.61 4.46
CA GLU A 113 -24.47 0.17 4.63
C GLU A 113 -24.67 -1.32 4.33
N GLN A 114 -23.88 -1.88 3.40
CA GLN A 114 -23.90 -3.32 3.14
C GLN A 114 -23.36 -4.09 4.33
N VAL A 115 -22.21 -3.67 4.84
CA VAL A 115 -21.57 -4.30 6.00
C VAL A 115 -22.46 -4.18 7.22
N GLN A 116 -23.02 -2.99 7.48
CA GLN A 116 -23.88 -2.74 8.64
C GLN A 116 -25.16 -3.58 8.62
N ARG A 117 -25.77 -3.79 7.44
CA ARG A 117 -26.93 -4.69 7.29
C ARG A 117 -26.60 -6.11 7.71
N VAL A 118 -25.45 -6.64 7.29
CA VAL A 118 -25.01 -7.99 7.65
C VAL A 118 -24.70 -8.10 9.14
N ILE A 119 -24.10 -7.06 9.76
CA ILE A 119 -23.86 -6.98 11.21
C ILE A 119 -25.21 -6.99 11.96
N ASN A 120 -26.14 -6.12 11.59
CA ASN A 120 -27.44 -5.98 12.23
C ASN A 120 -28.29 -7.26 12.12
N ALA A 121 -28.16 -7.99 11.02
CA ALA A 121 -28.79 -9.30 10.82
C ALA A 121 -28.12 -10.43 11.61
N ASN A 122 -26.98 -10.16 12.28
CA ASN A 122 -26.14 -11.17 12.95
C ASN A 122 -25.77 -12.35 12.01
N ASP A 123 -25.63 -12.05 10.71
CA ASP A 123 -25.31 -13.03 9.67
C ASP A 123 -23.79 -13.31 9.65
N LYS A 124 -23.40 -14.37 10.37
CA LYS A 124 -21.99 -14.78 10.50
C LYS A 124 -21.38 -15.25 9.18
N GLU A 125 -22.15 -15.93 8.33
CA GLU A 125 -21.65 -16.41 7.03
C GLU A 125 -21.51 -15.24 6.03
N GLY A 126 -22.44 -14.28 6.05
CA GLY A 126 -22.32 -13.05 5.27
C GLY A 126 -21.10 -12.23 5.70
N LEU A 127 -20.83 -12.08 7.00
CA LEU A 127 -19.62 -11.40 7.47
C LEU A 127 -18.34 -12.10 7.02
N LYS A 128 -18.32 -13.44 7.11
CA LYS A 128 -17.18 -14.23 6.63
C LYS A 128 -16.99 -14.09 5.12
N ALA A 129 -18.07 -14.12 4.35
CA ALA A 129 -18.05 -13.91 2.91
C ALA A 129 -17.53 -12.51 2.53
N LEU A 130 -17.83 -11.49 3.32
CA LEU A 130 -17.32 -10.13 3.17
C LEU A 130 -15.93 -9.92 3.81
N SER A 131 -15.39 -10.91 4.51
CA SER A 131 -14.15 -10.82 5.30
C SER A 131 -14.18 -9.68 6.32
N GLN A 132 -15.32 -9.53 7.02
CA GLN A 132 -15.59 -8.47 7.99
C GLN A 132 -15.72 -9.03 9.41
N HIS A 133 -15.28 -8.25 10.39
CA HIS A 133 -15.53 -8.51 11.81
C HIS A 133 -16.92 -8.00 12.21
N PRO A 134 -17.62 -8.69 13.13
CA PRO A 134 -18.87 -8.21 13.73
C PRO A 134 -18.58 -7.12 14.77
N ILE A 135 -18.24 -5.93 14.33
CA ILE A 135 -17.84 -4.81 15.19
C ILE A 135 -18.68 -3.56 14.93
N ARG A 136 -18.78 -2.72 15.93
CA ARG A 136 -19.26 -1.33 15.79
C ARG A 136 -18.11 -0.49 15.24
N ASN A 137 -18.20 -0.11 13.97
CA ASN A 137 -17.15 0.65 13.30
C ASN A 137 -17.34 2.17 13.56
N ALA A 138 -16.36 2.82 14.17
CA ALA A 138 -16.39 4.24 14.51
C ALA A 138 -16.62 5.16 13.30
N PHE A 139 -16.25 4.71 12.10
CA PHE A 139 -16.33 5.50 10.87
C PHE A 139 -17.64 5.30 10.09
N TYR A 140 -18.54 4.44 10.55
CA TYR A 140 -19.81 4.23 9.83
C TYR A 140 -20.91 5.19 10.27
N GLU A 141 -20.93 5.59 11.53
CA GLU A 141 -22.04 6.36 12.09
C GLU A 141 -21.66 7.73 12.62
N SER A 142 -20.46 7.89 13.17
CA SER A 142 -20.14 9.06 14.00
C SER A 142 -19.26 10.09 13.29
N ILE A 143 -18.50 9.72 12.27
CA ILE A 143 -17.51 10.62 11.66
C ILE A 143 -17.93 11.00 10.24
N CYS A 144 -18.07 12.30 10.00
CA CYS A 144 -18.36 12.82 8.66
C CYS A 144 -17.13 12.64 7.75
N LEU A 145 -17.32 11.91 6.66
CA LEU A 145 -16.32 11.58 5.66
C LEU A 145 -16.52 12.36 4.35
N GLY A 146 -16.98 13.59 4.44
CA GLY A 146 -17.12 14.50 3.30
C GLY A 146 -18.11 14.03 2.22
N GLY A 147 -19.13 13.24 2.58
CA GLY A 147 -20.13 12.71 1.63
C GLY A 147 -19.62 11.57 0.73
N ASN A 148 -18.48 10.98 1.07
CA ASN A 148 -17.97 9.81 0.36
C ASN A 148 -18.87 8.58 0.60
N LYS A 149 -19.60 8.16 -0.43
CA LYS A 149 -20.54 7.01 -0.35
C LYS A 149 -19.86 5.70 0.03
N ARG A 150 -18.55 5.55 -0.22
CA ARG A 150 -17.78 4.37 0.18
C ARG A 150 -17.29 4.45 1.64
N GLY A 151 -17.56 5.57 2.33
CA GLY A 151 -17.13 5.77 3.69
C GLY A 151 -15.63 5.53 3.88
N ILE A 152 -15.26 4.90 4.99
CA ILE A 152 -13.84 4.59 5.31
C ILE A 152 -13.18 3.67 4.26
N HIS A 153 -13.96 2.83 3.55
CA HIS A 153 -13.44 1.99 2.48
C HIS A 153 -12.92 2.79 1.29
N GLY A 154 -13.46 3.99 1.04
CA GLY A 154 -12.96 4.91 0.03
C GLY A 154 -11.90 5.89 0.55
N MET A 155 -11.78 6.05 1.87
CA MET A 155 -10.92 7.04 2.53
C MET A 155 -9.62 6.45 3.09
N SER A 156 -9.36 5.16 2.84
CA SER A 156 -8.15 4.45 3.26
C SER A 156 -7.26 4.12 2.04
N PRO A 157 -6.64 5.13 1.39
CA PRO A 157 -5.85 4.92 0.18
C PRO A 157 -4.65 4.02 0.46
N GLY A 158 -4.22 3.28 -0.58
CA GLY A 158 -2.99 2.51 -0.52
C GLY A 158 -1.79 3.43 -0.29
N GLU A 159 -0.94 3.08 0.65
CA GLU A 159 0.24 3.86 0.99
C GLU A 159 1.43 3.35 0.15
N PRO A 160 2.20 4.26 -0.52
CA PRO A 160 3.24 3.85 -1.47
C PRO A 160 4.34 2.98 -0.87
N LEU A 161 4.71 3.18 0.40
CA LEU A 161 5.76 2.40 1.05
C LEU A 161 5.38 0.91 1.15
N HIS A 162 4.19 0.59 1.64
CA HIS A 162 3.80 -0.80 1.87
C HIS A 162 3.20 -1.47 0.62
N VAL A 163 2.49 -0.71 -0.22
CA VAL A 163 1.90 -1.27 -1.44
C VAL A 163 2.95 -1.40 -2.53
N LEU A 164 3.75 -0.36 -2.78
CA LEU A 164 4.68 -0.31 -3.89
C LEU A 164 6.07 -0.82 -3.48
N GLU A 165 6.72 -0.15 -2.51
CA GLU A 165 8.14 -0.39 -2.21
C GLU A 165 8.36 -1.71 -1.48
N LEU A 166 7.65 -1.96 -0.37
CA LEU A 166 7.72 -3.23 0.38
C LEU A 166 6.84 -4.34 -0.20
N GLY A 167 5.85 -3.99 -1.02
CA GLY A 167 4.99 -4.92 -1.73
C GLY A 167 5.53 -5.27 -3.10
N LEU A 168 5.08 -4.54 -4.12
CA LEU A 168 5.34 -4.87 -5.52
C LEU A 168 6.83 -4.91 -5.88
N PHE A 169 7.63 -3.91 -5.49
CA PHE A 169 9.05 -3.88 -5.83
C PHE A 169 9.80 -5.05 -5.21
N LYS A 170 9.48 -5.39 -3.97
CA LYS A 170 10.07 -6.55 -3.31
C LYS A 170 9.69 -7.85 -4.01
N MET A 171 8.41 -8.04 -4.33
CA MET A 171 7.94 -9.23 -5.07
C MET A 171 8.59 -9.33 -6.44
N MET A 172 8.74 -8.22 -7.15
CA MET A 172 9.39 -8.20 -8.47
C MET A 172 10.87 -8.55 -8.38
N THR A 173 11.60 -8.00 -7.41
CA THR A 173 13.02 -8.34 -7.24
C THR A 173 13.21 -9.81 -6.86
N GLU A 174 12.37 -10.33 -5.98
CA GLU A 174 12.37 -11.76 -5.64
C GLU A 174 12.06 -12.64 -6.87
N GLY A 175 11.03 -12.27 -7.66
CA GLY A 175 10.70 -12.95 -8.92
C GLY A 175 11.84 -12.94 -9.93
N PHE A 176 12.52 -11.79 -10.08
CA PHE A 176 13.71 -11.69 -10.92
C PHE A 176 14.83 -12.64 -10.45
N TYR A 177 15.09 -12.70 -9.14
CA TYR A 177 16.10 -13.60 -8.59
C TYR A 177 15.70 -15.08 -8.73
N VAL A 178 14.42 -15.41 -8.59
CA VAL A 178 13.91 -16.78 -8.83
C VAL A 178 14.16 -17.19 -10.28
N ASN A 179 13.94 -16.31 -11.25
CA ASN A 179 14.27 -16.58 -12.65
C ASN A 179 15.77 -16.78 -12.89
N LEU A 180 16.63 -16.27 -12.02
CA LEU A 180 18.08 -16.49 -12.03
C LEU A 180 18.50 -17.70 -11.20
N GLY A 181 17.55 -18.52 -10.76
CA GLY A 181 17.80 -19.76 -10.03
C GLY A 181 17.84 -19.63 -8.50
N TYR A 182 17.45 -18.48 -7.95
CA TYR A 182 17.27 -18.34 -6.50
C TYR A 182 16.09 -19.18 -6.01
N LYS A 183 16.28 -19.87 -4.90
CA LYS A 183 15.20 -20.60 -4.22
C LYS A 183 14.88 -19.88 -2.90
N PRO A 184 13.67 -19.35 -2.74
CA PRO A 184 13.25 -18.70 -1.49
C PRO A 184 13.48 -19.65 -0.29
N GLY A 185 14.04 -19.09 0.80
CA GLY A 185 14.38 -19.88 1.99
C GLY A 185 15.68 -20.69 1.92
N SER A 186 16.35 -20.75 0.76
CA SER A 186 17.66 -21.40 0.63
C SER A 186 18.77 -20.56 1.26
N LYS A 187 19.68 -21.21 1.97
CA LYS A 187 20.94 -20.58 2.44
C LYS A 187 21.98 -20.45 1.32
N SER A 188 21.78 -21.12 0.19
CA SER A 188 22.70 -21.12 -0.95
C SER A 188 22.23 -20.12 -2.00
N TYR A 189 23.12 -19.21 -2.37
CA TYR A 189 22.89 -18.23 -3.44
C TYR A 189 23.57 -18.67 -4.73
N PRO A 190 22.85 -18.64 -5.87
CA PRO A 190 23.44 -18.86 -7.18
C PRO A 190 24.63 -17.93 -7.43
N LYS A 191 25.70 -18.44 -8.08
CA LYS A 191 26.89 -17.63 -8.44
C LYS A 191 26.52 -16.36 -9.22
N ILE A 192 25.49 -16.43 -10.08
CA ILE A 192 25.02 -15.30 -10.88
C ILE A 192 24.57 -14.13 -10.00
N LEU A 193 23.89 -14.38 -8.89
CA LEU A 193 23.45 -13.33 -7.97
C LEU A 193 24.64 -12.70 -7.24
N GLN A 194 25.66 -13.48 -6.89
CA GLN A 194 26.89 -12.94 -6.29
C GLN A 194 27.62 -12.00 -7.27
N VAL A 195 27.65 -12.36 -8.56
CA VAL A 195 28.23 -11.52 -9.61
C VAL A 195 27.39 -10.26 -9.82
N LEU A 196 26.04 -10.37 -9.79
CA LEU A 196 25.17 -9.20 -9.83
C LEU A 196 25.44 -8.23 -8.68
N ASP A 197 25.69 -8.71 -7.47
CA ASP A 197 26.06 -7.85 -6.33
C ASP A 197 27.40 -7.15 -6.53
N VAL A 198 28.38 -7.79 -7.18
CA VAL A 198 29.64 -7.14 -7.55
C VAL A 198 29.39 -5.99 -8.53
N TRP A 199 28.57 -6.22 -9.56
CA TRP A 199 28.22 -5.20 -10.54
C TRP A 199 27.38 -4.10 -9.92
N ALA A 200 26.41 -4.42 -9.04
CA ALA A 200 25.60 -3.43 -8.34
C ALA A 200 26.47 -2.48 -7.51
N ARG A 201 27.48 -2.99 -6.81
CA ARG A 201 28.46 -2.15 -6.08
C ARG A 201 29.29 -1.27 -7.01
N LYS A 202 29.73 -1.79 -8.16
CA LYS A 202 30.48 -1.00 -9.16
C LYS A 202 29.62 0.15 -9.71
N ILE A 203 28.37 -0.13 -10.10
CA ILE A 203 27.42 0.89 -10.59
C ILE A 203 27.15 1.93 -9.51
N GLY A 204 26.85 1.49 -8.28
CA GLY A 204 26.61 2.39 -7.17
C GLY A 204 27.76 3.35 -6.89
N LYS A 205 29.02 2.86 -6.96
CA LYS A 205 30.21 3.70 -6.84
C LYS A 205 30.35 4.65 -8.03
N ALA A 206 30.08 4.21 -9.27
CA ALA A 206 30.21 5.03 -10.47
C ALA A 206 29.16 6.16 -10.52
N LEU A 207 27.93 5.92 -10.01
CA LEU A 207 26.91 6.95 -9.91
C LEU A 207 27.21 7.99 -8.82
N GLY A 208 28.14 7.69 -7.93
CA GLY A 208 28.64 8.62 -6.92
C GLY A 208 27.63 8.97 -5.81
N HIS A 209 28.03 9.87 -4.92
CA HIS A 209 27.14 10.50 -3.95
C HIS A 209 26.30 11.54 -4.66
N GLN A 210 25.08 11.20 -4.99
CA GLN A 210 24.14 12.18 -5.50
C GLN A 210 23.66 13.05 -4.35
N SER A 211 23.93 14.35 -4.45
CA SER A 211 23.43 15.36 -3.50
C SER A 211 21.92 15.59 -3.63
N ASP A 212 21.32 15.14 -4.72
CA ASP A 212 19.88 15.27 -4.95
C ASP A 212 19.09 14.24 -4.10
N ARG A 213 18.44 14.74 -3.07
CA ARG A 213 17.54 13.92 -2.22
C ARG A 213 16.34 13.31 -2.97
N LYS A 214 16.05 13.77 -4.18
CA LYS A 214 14.97 13.22 -5.02
C LYS A 214 15.37 11.94 -5.72
N MET A 215 16.68 11.73 -5.93
CA MET A 215 17.19 10.51 -6.53
C MET A 215 17.23 9.36 -5.52
N PRO A 216 16.88 8.13 -5.93
CA PRO A 216 16.96 6.99 -5.05
C PRO A 216 18.41 6.64 -4.74
N ARG A 217 18.66 6.09 -3.55
CA ARG A 217 19.95 5.53 -3.19
C ARG A 217 20.32 4.40 -4.14
N THR A 218 21.51 4.45 -4.73
CA THR A 218 22.01 3.45 -5.70
C THR A 218 23.19 2.63 -5.19
N TYR A 219 23.88 3.10 -4.13
CA TYR A 219 25.01 2.39 -3.56
C TYR A 219 24.59 1.47 -2.42
N PHE A 220 24.77 0.17 -2.63
CA PHE A 220 24.48 -0.89 -1.68
C PHE A 220 25.76 -1.67 -1.37
N PRO A 221 26.47 -1.38 -0.26
CA PRO A 221 27.76 -2.00 0.06
C PRO A 221 27.66 -3.50 0.25
N ASN A 222 26.54 -4.00 0.73
CA ASN A 222 26.28 -5.42 0.96
C ASN A 222 25.60 -6.10 -0.25
N GLY A 223 25.45 -5.40 -1.38
CA GLY A 223 24.74 -5.90 -2.56
C GLY A 223 23.24 -5.61 -2.52
N VAL A 224 22.54 -6.03 -3.56
CA VAL A 224 21.09 -5.89 -3.76
C VAL A 224 20.35 -7.23 -3.68
N THR A 225 21.11 -8.34 -3.68
CA THR A 225 20.61 -9.72 -3.57
C THR A 225 20.92 -10.26 -2.17
N GLY A 226 20.52 -11.40 -1.83
CA GLY A 226 21.18 -12.15 -0.78
C GLY A 226 20.95 -11.74 0.67
N GLY A 227 19.71 -11.53 1.11
CA GLY A 227 19.42 -11.41 2.54
C GLY A 227 19.77 -10.06 3.17
N THR A 228 20.20 -9.09 2.38
CA THR A 228 20.33 -7.70 2.82
C THR A 228 18.96 -7.19 3.23
N LYS A 229 18.82 -6.77 4.50
CA LYS A 229 17.61 -6.09 4.96
C LYS A 229 17.58 -4.69 4.35
N LEU A 230 16.87 -4.55 3.26
CA LEU A 230 16.67 -3.27 2.59
C LEU A 230 15.43 -2.60 3.18
N ALA A 231 15.54 -1.30 3.46
CA ALA A 231 14.38 -0.49 3.83
C ALA A 231 13.50 -0.25 2.59
N GLY A 232 12.19 -0.05 2.79
CA GLY A 232 11.27 0.14 1.67
C GLY A 232 11.72 1.24 0.72
N HIS A 233 12.11 2.41 1.23
CA HIS A 233 12.58 3.52 0.40
C HIS A 233 13.86 3.21 -0.43
N GLU A 234 14.62 2.18 -0.07
CA GLU A 234 15.81 1.73 -0.81
C GLU A 234 15.41 0.88 -2.04
N MET A 235 14.21 0.30 -2.05
CA MET A 235 13.75 -0.57 -3.14
C MET A 235 13.70 0.13 -4.50
N ASN A 236 13.42 1.43 -4.53
CA ASN A 236 13.50 2.24 -5.75
C ASN A 236 14.91 2.22 -6.35
N GLY A 237 15.92 2.34 -5.51
CA GLY A 237 17.32 2.27 -5.94
C GLY A 237 17.71 0.89 -6.41
N VAL A 238 17.19 -0.15 -5.77
CA VAL A 238 17.42 -1.56 -6.21
C VAL A 238 16.85 -1.75 -7.61
N ILE A 239 15.60 -1.37 -7.86
CA ILE A 239 14.96 -1.48 -9.19
C ILE A 239 15.76 -0.71 -10.24
N LEU A 240 16.22 0.51 -9.93
CA LEU A 240 17.05 1.30 -10.85
C LEU A 240 18.39 0.61 -11.16
N VAL A 241 19.08 0.10 -10.15
CA VAL A 241 20.34 -0.64 -10.33
C VAL A 241 20.13 -1.91 -11.14
N LEU A 242 19.06 -2.67 -10.88
CA LEU A 242 18.73 -3.87 -11.66
C LEU A 242 18.40 -3.52 -13.12
N LEU A 243 17.67 -2.43 -13.37
CA LEU A 243 17.40 -1.95 -14.73
C LEU A 243 18.70 -1.62 -15.48
N ILE A 244 19.61 -0.89 -14.84
CA ILE A 244 20.92 -0.56 -15.42
C ILE A 244 21.72 -1.83 -15.74
N LEU A 245 21.76 -2.78 -14.81
CA LEU A 245 22.41 -4.07 -15.00
C LEU A 245 21.85 -4.85 -16.20
N CYS A 246 20.54 -4.87 -16.37
CA CYS A 246 19.89 -5.51 -17.51
C CYS A 246 20.22 -4.85 -18.86
N LYS A 247 20.59 -3.57 -18.85
CA LYS A 247 20.94 -2.80 -20.08
C LYS A 247 22.43 -2.74 -20.38
N MET A 248 23.29 -2.93 -19.40
CA MET A 248 24.76 -2.91 -19.61
C MET A 248 25.23 -4.18 -20.34
N LYS A 249 26.20 -4.02 -21.26
CA LYS A 249 26.66 -5.10 -22.14
C LYS A 249 27.13 -6.35 -21.39
N GLU A 250 28.07 -6.20 -20.45
CA GLU A 250 28.67 -7.35 -19.74
C GLU A 250 27.67 -8.04 -18.82
N PRO A 251 26.95 -7.33 -17.89
CA PRO A 251 25.94 -7.97 -17.06
C PRO A 251 24.83 -8.61 -17.87
N ARG A 252 24.37 -7.96 -18.95
CA ARG A 252 23.36 -8.51 -19.86
C ARG A 252 23.81 -9.85 -20.49
N THR A 253 25.04 -9.90 -21.00
CA THR A 253 25.57 -11.15 -21.58
C THR A 253 25.62 -12.26 -20.52
N MET A 254 26.03 -11.94 -19.31
CA MET A 254 26.05 -12.89 -18.19
C MET A 254 24.62 -13.38 -17.84
N LEU A 255 23.63 -12.49 -17.80
CA LEU A 255 22.24 -12.87 -17.55
C LEU A 255 21.71 -13.83 -18.62
N LEU A 256 21.98 -13.55 -19.89
CA LEU A 256 21.57 -14.40 -21.03
C LEU A 256 22.25 -15.78 -21.06
N ASN A 257 23.40 -15.91 -20.42
CA ASN A 257 24.08 -17.21 -20.24
C ASN A 257 23.54 -18.03 -19.06
N ALA A 258 22.62 -17.47 -18.26
CA ALA A 258 21.97 -18.21 -17.19
C ALA A 258 21.01 -19.24 -17.78
N LYS A 259 21.06 -20.49 -17.27
CA LYS A 259 20.40 -21.69 -17.84
C LYS A 259 18.90 -21.51 -18.18
N ASN A 260 18.20 -20.67 -17.43
CA ASN A 260 16.75 -20.48 -17.59
C ASN A 260 16.35 -19.04 -17.95
N PHE A 261 17.30 -18.21 -18.42
CA PHE A 261 17.06 -16.78 -18.64
C PHE A 261 17.27 -16.44 -20.11
N GLN A 262 16.19 -16.39 -20.86
CA GLN A 262 16.20 -16.12 -22.29
C GLN A 262 16.05 -14.61 -22.59
N ASP A 263 16.37 -14.20 -23.82
CA ASP A 263 16.31 -12.79 -24.22
C ASP A 263 14.90 -12.16 -24.09
N HIS A 264 13.85 -12.93 -24.34
CA HIS A 264 12.48 -12.43 -24.15
C HIS A 264 12.15 -12.20 -22.65
N HIS A 265 12.65 -13.04 -21.73
CA HIS A 265 12.54 -12.82 -20.30
C HIS A 265 13.24 -11.53 -19.90
N LEU A 266 14.47 -11.32 -20.40
CA LEU A 266 15.23 -10.11 -20.12
C LEU A 266 14.51 -8.84 -20.60
N ARG A 267 13.97 -8.87 -21.83
CA ARG A 267 13.16 -7.75 -22.34
C ARG A 267 11.92 -7.48 -21.49
N GLY A 268 11.24 -8.54 -21.06
CA GLY A 268 10.08 -8.43 -20.16
C GLY A 268 10.46 -7.75 -18.84
N TRP A 269 11.56 -8.16 -18.23
CA TRP A 269 12.05 -7.55 -16.98
C TRP A 269 12.47 -6.09 -17.16
N ILE A 270 13.17 -5.75 -18.26
CA ILE A 270 13.52 -4.35 -18.57
C ILE A 270 12.25 -3.50 -18.64
N LYS A 271 11.27 -3.93 -19.44
CA LYS A 271 10.00 -3.19 -19.60
C LYS A 271 9.29 -3.04 -18.26
N LEU A 272 9.25 -4.09 -17.44
CA LEU A 272 8.60 -4.06 -16.13
C LEU A 272 9.30 -3.06 -15.19
N PHE A 273 10.63 -3.12 -15.07
CA PHE A 273 11.38 -2.19 -14.22
C PHE A 273 11.23 -0.74 -14.67
N GLU A 274 11.25 -0.47 -15.99
CA GLU A 274 10.99 0.86 -16.54
C GLU A 274 9.59 1.37 -16.16
N SER A 275 8.56 0.57 -16.40
CA SER A 275 7.18 0.92 -16.10
C SER A 275 6.98 1.23 -14.61
N MET A 276 7.60 0.44 -13.73
CA MET A 276 7.48 0.64 -12.30
C MET A 276 8.19 1.91 -11.81
N LEU A 277 9.36 2.24 -12.37
CA LEU A 277 10.06 3.49 -12.05
C LEU A 277 9.28 4.71 -12.55
N VAL A 278 8.69 4.63 -13.75
CA VAL A 278 7.81 5.68 -14.29
C VAL A 278 6.59 5.86 -13.41
N TRP A 279 5.92 4.77 -13.04
CA TRP A 279 4.76 4.82 -12.15
C TRP A 279 5.11 5.42 -10.78
N ARG A 280 6.25 5.00 -10.20
CA ARG A 280 6.73 5.55 -8.93
C ARG A 280 7.04 7.05 -9.01
N TRP A 281 7.60 7.50 -10.13
CA TRP A 281 7.83 8.92 -10.38
C TRP A 281 6.49 9.68 -10.49
N TRP A 282 5.56 9.14 -11.25
CA TRP A 282 4.22 9.71 -11.42
C TRP A 282 3.48 9.90 -10.10
N LEU A 283 3.55 8.91 -9.18
CA LEU A 283 2.95 8.99 -7.84
C LEU A 283 3.57 10.08 -6.94
N LYS A 284 4.73 10.62 -7.30
CA LYS A 284 5.40 11.72 -6.59
C LYS A 284 5.07 13.11 -7.15
N LEU A 285 4.35 13.18 -8.25
CA LEU A 285 3.97 14.46 -8.82
C LEU A 285 3.01 15.19 -7.87
N PRO A 286 3.21 16.50 -7.66
CA PRO A 286 2.35 17.30 -6.79
C PRO A 286 0.92 17.45 -7.33
N SER A 287 0.77 17.32 -8.65
CA SER A 287 -0.52 17.31 -9.34
C SER A 287 -0.40 16.50 -10.62
N VAL A 288 -1.48 15.82 -10.97
CA VAL A 288 -1.59 15.07 -12.23
C VAL A 288 -2.76 15.66 -13.02
N PRO A 289 -2.53 16.10 -14.28
CA PRO A 289 -3.58 16.57 -15.15
C PRO A 289 -4.66 15.50 -15.37
N LYS A 290 -5.93 15.91 -15.39
CA LYS A 290 -7.06 14.97 -15.54
C LYS A 290 -7.00 14.11 -16.82
N ASN A 291 -6.43 14.66 -17.90
CA ASN A 291 -6.23 13.94 -19.16
C ASN A 291 -5.17 12.82 -19.04
N GLU A 292 -4.17 12.99 -18.17
CA GLU A 292 -3.16 11.94 -17.93
C GLU A 292 -3.71 10.81 -17.07
N ILE A 293 -4.67 11.08 -16.17
CA ILE A 293 -5.34 10.04 -15.38
C ILE A 293 -6.07 9.06 -16.31
N LYS A 294 -6.78 9.58 -17.33
CA LYS A 294 -7.47 8.74 -18.31
C LYS A 294 -6.53 7.90 -19.18
N ALA A 295 -5.32 8.40 -19.45
CA ALA A 295 -4.33 7.66 -20.24
C ALA A 295 -3.67 6.52 -19.44
N SER A 296 -3.72 6.52 -18.13
CA SER A 296 -3.20 5.45 -17.26
C SER A 296 -4.19 4.31 -17.01
N GLU A 297 -5.42 4.42 -17.50
CA GLU A 297 -6.46 3.37 -17.45
C GLU A 297 -6.34 2.34 -18.60
N TYR A 298 -5.37 2.51 -19.51
CA TYR A 298 -5.01 1.61 -20.61
C TYR A 298 -3.55 1.14 -20.45
#